data_b3eca23f62eeef85e798f612185d34f9
#
_entry.id   b3eca23f62eeef85e798f612185d34f9
#
_cell.length_a   1.000
_cell.length_b   1.000
_cell.length_c   1.000
_cell.angle_alpha   90.00
_cell.angle_beta   90.00
_cell.angle_gamma   90.00
#
_symmetry.space_group_name_H-M   'P 1'
#
loop_
_entity.id
_entity.type
_entity.pdbx_description
1 polymer ?
#
loop_
_entity_poly.entity_id
_entity_poly.type
_entity_poly.pdbx_seq_one_letter_code
_entity_poly.pdbx_strand_id
1 'polypeptide(L)'
;MFIASKYQDIYPLRLKIVQDKIAHNKLTCQEIKDKEDEITRYLNYNLGLPTMWDFINIYLEEIFYINCNKHQIKNQILIDTYYNDMVTEEDEDLGNLINNKYTKNMLNLLKYVCIYLAKMNCHDYELMQKKHSLLAASTIFVAIKICEQINKEDYINDYFTDKLNKLSNHSENDIIKTAQQILYNAQNFDTKFNGLENLKKVHFNAILELKETK
;
A
#
# COMPACT_ATOMS: atom_id res chain seq x y z
N MET A 1 -6.24 16.95 -3.78
CA MET A 1 -7.56 16.35 -3.49
C MET A 1 -8.55 16.52 -4.64
N PHE A 2 -8.86 17.73 -5.13
CA PHE A 2 -9.87 17.93 -6.20
C PHE A 2 -9.49 17.22 -7.51
N ILE A 3 -8.24 17.35 -7.98
CA ILE A 3 -7.72 16.63 -9.16
C ILE A 3 -7.79 15.11 -8.95
N ALA A 4 -7.36 14.64 -7.77
CA ALA A 4 -7.38 13.21 -7.46
C ALA A 4 -8.81 12.65 -7.47
N SER A 5 -9.78 13.39 -6.93
CA SER A 5 -11.19 13.00 -6.98
C SER A 5 -11.71 12.90 -8.42
N LYS A 6 -11.36 13.84 -9.29
CA LYS A 6 -11.74 13.76 -10.72
C LYS A 6 -11.10 12.58 -11.44
N TYR A 7 -9.93 12.16 -11.02
CA TYR A 7 -9.19 11.08 -11.66
C TYR A 7 -9.61 9.69 -11.16
N GLN A 8 -9.93 9.57 -9.87
CA GLN A 8 -10.15 8.27 -9.20
C GLN A 8 -11.63 7.97 -8.93
N ASP A 9 -12.45 8.99 -8.64
CA ASP A 9 -13.81 8.76 -8.16
C ASP A 9 -14.82 8.69 -9.32
N ILE A 10 -15.76 7.75 -9.24
CA ILE A 10 -16.91 7.68 -10.16
C ILE A 10 -17.77 8.94 -10.03
N TYR A 11 -17.90 9.47 -8.80
CA TYR A 11 -18.60 10.71 -8.50
C TYR A 11 -17.62 11.74 -7.92
N PRO A 12 -16.95 12.51 -8.77
CA PRO A 12 -15.96 13.48 -8.31
C PRO A 12 -16.54 14.56 -7.42
N LEU A 13 -15.72 15.12 -6.55
CA LEU A 13 -16.09 16.22 -5.67
C LEU A 13 -16.59 17.42 -6.48
N ARG A 14 -17.73 17.95 -6.08
CA ARG A 14 -18.25 19.20 -6.68
C ARG A 14 -17.41 20.39 -6.24
N LEU A 15 -17.11 21.28 -7.16
CA LEU A 15 -16.27 22.46 -6.91
C LEU A 15 -16.76 23.27 -5.68
N LYS A 16 -18.07 23.42 -5.51
CA LYS A 16 -18.65 24.11 -4.38
C LYS A 16 -18.37 23.41 -3.04
N ILE A 17 -18.35 22.08 -3.01
CA ILE A 17 -17.98 21.31 -1.82
C ILE A 17 -16.51 21.52 -1.48
N VAL A 18 -15.65 21.60 -2.51
CA VAL A 18 -14.22 21.88 -2.31
C VAL A 18 -14.05 23.28 -1.72
N GLN A 19 -14.75 24.28 -2.23
CA GLN A 19 -14.72 25.65 -1.69
C GLN A 19 -15.20 25.71 -0.25
N ASP A 20 -16.42 25.21 0.01
CA ASP A 20 -17.09 25.42 1.29
C ASP A 20 -16.48 24.57 2.43
N LYS A 21 -16.25 23.27 2.15
CA LYS A 21 -15.88 22.29 3.19
C LYS A 21 -14.38 22.00 3.27
N ILE A 22 -13.65 22.11 2.17
CA ILE A 22 -12.22 21.78 2.15
C ILE A 22 -11.40 23.04 2.28
N ALA A 23 -11.67 24.05 1.44
CA ALA A 23 -10.98 25.34 1.50
C ALA A 23 -11.56 26.29 2.57
N HIS A 24 -12.66 25.91 3.24
CA HIS A 24 -13.32 26.72 4.27
C HIS A 24 -13.60 28.16 3.80
N ASN A 25 -14.00 28.31 2.54
CA ASN A 25 -14.23 29.60 1.87
C ASN A 25 -13.03 30.55 1.82
N LYS A 26 -11.80 30.03 2.04
CA LYS A 26 -10.57 30.81 1.92
C LYS A 26 -10.14 31.04 0.46
N LEU A 27 -10.66 30.24 -0.46
CA LEU A 27 -10.42 30.31 -1.89
C LEU A 27 -11.74 30.40 -2.63
N THR A 28 -11.78 31.18 -3.69
CA THR A 28 -12.92 31.23 -4.61
C THR A 28 -12.94 30.01 -5.52
N CYS A 29 -14.10 29.72 -6.11
CA CYS A 29 -14.20 28.67 -7.12
C CYS A 29 -13.26 28.91 -8.32
N GLN A 30 -13.01 30.18 -8.69
CA GLN A 30 -12.11 30.52 -9.79
C GLN A 30 -10.65 30.21 -9.42
N GLU A 31 -10.20 30.62 -8.25
CA GLU A 31 -8.82 30.34 -7.79
C GLU A 31 -8.56 28.83 -7.69
N ILE A 32 -9.57 28.03 -7.29
CA ILE A 32 -9.45 26.56 -7.26
C ILE A 32 -9.28 26.00 -8.68
N LYS A 33 -10.04 26.50 -9.66
CA LYS A 33 -9.91 26.10 -11.06
C LYS A 33 -8.57 26.52 -11.67
N ASP A 34 -8.13 27.74 -11.41
CA ASP A 34 -6.86 28.26 -11.92
C ASP A 34 -5.69 27.45 -11.38
N LYS A 35 -5.76 27.06 -10.08
CA LYS A 35 -4.76 26.22 -9.47
C LYS A 35 -4.79 24.77 -9.98
N GLU A 36 -5.96 24.24 -10.27
CA GLU A 36 -6.09 22.95 -10.95
C GLU A 36 -5.41 22.95 -12.32
N ASP A 37 -5.71 23.97 -13.12
CA ASP A 37 -5.14 24.11 -14.47
C ASP A 37 -3.60 24.30 -14.41
N GLU A 38 -3.11 25.12 -13.49
CA GLU A 38 -1.67 25.30 -13.26
C GLU A 38 -0.99 23.96 -12.92
N ILE A 39 -1.54 23.18 -11.98
CA ILE A 39 -0.96 21.90 -11.56
C ILE A 39 -0.98 20.89 -12.71
N THR A 40 -2.10 20.77 -13.43
CA THR A 40 -2.23 19.79 -14.50
C THR A 40 -1.32 20.13 -15.69
N ARG A 41 -1.16 21.40 -16.02
CA ARG A 41 -0.19 21.85 -17.02
C ARG A 41 1.26 21.60 -16.58
N TYR A 42 1.59 21.90 -15.35
CA TYR A 42 2.93 21.62 -14.81
C TYR A 42 3.29 20.13 -14.90
N LEU A 43 2.31 19.24 -14.66
CA LEU A 43 2.46 17.79 -14.83
C LEU A 43 2.35 17.30 -16.27
N ASN A 44 2.22 18.21 -17.26
CA ASN A 44 1.96 17.86 -18.65
C ASN A 44 0.78 16.89 -18.83
N TYR A 45 -0.26 17.05 -17.98
CA TYR A 45 -1.43 16.17 -17.93
C TYR A 45 -1.11 14.70 -17.63
N ASN A 46 0.11 14.40 -17.18
CA ASN A 46 0.53 13.04 -16.85
C ASN A 46 0.18 12.73 -15.38
N LEU A 47 -1.07 12.30 -15.14
CA LEU A 47 -1.60 12.00 -13.82
C LEU A 47 -1.56 10.50 -13.49
N GLY A 48 -1.29 9.64 -14.47
CA GLY A 48 -1.33 8.18 -14.37
C GLY A 48 0.03 7.52 -14.09
N LEU A 49 0.94 8.19 -13.39
CA LEU A 49 2.22 7.58 -13.02
C LEU A 49 2.03 6.49 -11.96
N PRO A 50 2.82 5.39 -12.03
CA PRO A 50 2.76 4.34 -11.02
C PRO A 50 3.01 4.88 -9.63
N THR A 51 2.11 4.56 -8.71
CA THR A 51 2.21 4.94 -7.30
C THR A 51 3.05 3.93 -6.51
N MET A 52 3.42 4.28 -5.29
CA MET A 52 4.04 3.34 -4.37
C MET A 52 3.18 2.09 -4.17
N TRP A 53 1.85 2.23 -4.17
CA TRP A 53 0.92 1.11 -4.00
C TRP A 53 0.94 0.15 -5.19
N ASP A 54 1.04 0.66 -6.41
CA ASP A 54 1.16 -0.17 -7.62
C ASP A 54 2.44 -1.02 -7.57
N PHE A 55 3.57 -0.42 -7.15
CA PHE A 55 4.81 -1.17 -6.95
C PHE A 55 4.71 -2.21 -5.83
N ILE A 56 4.04 -1.89 -4.71
CA ILE A 56 3.82 -2.87 -3.62
C ILE A 56 3.06 -4.08 -4.16
N ASN A 57 1.97 -3.87 -4.89
CA ASN A 57 1.19 -4.97 -5.45
C ASN A 57 2.03 -5.83 -6.40
N ILE A 58 2.73 -5.20 -7.36
CA ILE A 58 3.60 -5.91 -8.31
C ILE A 58 4.67 -6.73 -7.57
N TYR A 59 5.33 -6.15 -6.59
CA TYR A 59 6.40 -6.86 -5.86
C TYR A 59 5.86 -8.00 -5.00
N LEU A 60 4.74 -7.82 -4.32
CA LEU A 60 4.10 -8.90 -3.57
C LEU A 60 3.65 -10.04 -4.48
N GLU A 61 3.05 -9.72 -5.63
CA GLU A 61 2.69 -10.73 -6.62
C GLU A 61 3.92 -11.51 -7.11
N GLU A 62 4.96 -10.83 -7.52
CA GLU A 62 6.16 -11.47 -8.04
C GLU A 62 6.95 -12.25 -6.96
N ILE A 63 6.93 -11.84 -5.72
CA ILE A 63 7.63 -12.53 -4.63
C ILE A 63 6.88 -13.78 -4.18
N PHE A 64 5.57 -13.68 -3.99
CA PHE A 64 4.79 -14.75 -3.38
C PHE A 64 4.07 -15.66 -4.37
N TYR A 65 3.89 -15.26 -5.65
CA TYR A 65 3.11 -16.00 -6.63
C TYR A 65 3.91 -16.67 -7.74
N ILE A 66 5.22 -16.82 -7.61
CA ILE A 66 6.08 -17.37 -8.69
C ILE A 66 5.80 -18.82 -9.05
N ASN A 67 5.18 -19.60 -8.20
CA ASN A 67 4.92 -21.02 -8.49
C ASN A 67 3.51 -21.32 -9.04
N CYS A 68 2.70 -20.31 -9.23
CA CYS A 68 1.37 -20.49 -9.81
C CYS A 68 1.38 -20.12 -11.29
N ASN A 69 0.95 -21.04 -12.15
CA ASN A 69 0.88 -20.86 -13.60
C ASN A 69 0.30 -19.50 -13.99
N LYS A 70 1.09 -18.71 -14.74
CA LYS A 70 0.94 -17.27 -15.02
C LYS A 70 -0.40 -16.81 -15.61
N HIS A 71 -1.35 -17.67 -15.96
CA HIS A 71 -2.51 -17.29 -16.77
C HIS A 71 -3.88 -17.29 -16.09
N GLN A 72 -4.06 -17.93 -14.96
CA GLN A 72 -5.38 -18.02 -14.31
C GLN A 72 -5.56 -17.14 -13.07
N ILE A 73 -4.49 -16.79 -12.36
CA ILE A 73 -4.57 -16.12 -11.06
C ILE A 73 -4.64 -14.58 -11.16
N LYS A 74 -4.19 -14.00 -12.27
CA LYS A 74 -4.16 -12.53 -12.45
C LYS A 74 -5.52 -11.85 -12.27
N ASN A 75 -6.62 -12.54 -12.58
CA ASN A 75 -7.96 -11.96 -12.51
C ASN A 75 -8.65 -12.17 -11.15
N GLN A 76 -8.26 -13.16 -10.37
CA GLN A 76 -8.99 -13.54 -9.16
C GLN A 76 -8.54 -12.75 -7.92
N ILE A 77 -7.25 -12.43 -7.83
CA ILE A 77 -6.68 -11.76 -6.64
C ILE A 77 -6.96 -10.25 -6.61
N LEU A 78 -7.06 -9.61 -7.77
CA LEU A 78 -7.49 -8.20 -7.86
C LEU A 78 -8.97 -8.02 -7.51
N ILE A 79 -9.79 -9.07 -7.68
CA ILE A 79 -11.24 -9.05 -7.40
C ILE A 79 -11.49 -9.33 -5.92
N ASP A 80 -10.76 -10.26 -5.30
CA ASP A 80 -10.97 -10.67 -3.90
C ASP A 80 -10.56 -9.61 -2.86
N THR A 81 -9.81 -8.59 -3.26
CA THR A 81 -9.50 -7.45 -2.36
C THR A 81 -10.68 -6.50 -2.20
N TYR A 82 -11.71 -6.59 -3.06
CA TYR A 82 -12.90 -5.73 -3.03
C TYR A 82 -14.21 -6.45 -2.68
N TYR A 83 -14.25 -7.77 -2.81
CA TYR A 83 -15.45 -8.57 -2.52
C TYR A 83 -15.09 -9.77 -1.65
N ASN A 84 -15.30 -9.67 -0.36
CA ASN A 84 -15.47 -10.82 0.51
C ASN A 84 -16.80 -11.47 0.16
N ASP A 85 -16.82 -12.80 0.14
CA ASP A 85 -17.91 -13.74 -0.03
C ASP A 85 -18.14 -14.23 -1.46
N MET A 86 -17.50 -15.35 -1.75
CA MET A 86 -17.92 -16.50 -2.54
C MET A 86 -16.72 -17.23 -3.14
N VAL A 87 -16.14 -18.15 -2.40
CA VAL A 87 -15.25 -19.18 -2.96
C VAL A 87 -16.04 -20.48 -2.98
N THR A 88 -16.33 -21.00 -4.17
CA THR A 88 -16.89 -22.34 -4.37
C THR A 88 -15.81 -23.39 -4.44
N GLU A 89 -16.12 -24.59 -3.90
CA GLU A 89 -15.21 -25.69 -3.54
C GLU A 89 -14.66 -26.53 -4.71
N GLU A 90 -14.45 -26.05 -5.93
CA GLU A 90 -14.20 -26.92 -7.09
C GLU A 90 -12.83 -26.79 -7.80
N ASP A 91 -11.76 -26.35 -7.12
CA ASP A 91 -10.41 -26.41 -7.72
C ASP A 91 -9.40 -27.13 -6.81
N GLU A 92 -9.51 -28.48 -6.77
CA GLU A 92 -8.66 -29.33 -5.90
C GLU A 92 -7.18 -29.43 -6.30
N ASP A 93 -6.75 -29.08 -7.50
CA ASP A 93 -5.36 -29.22 -7.95
C ASP A 93 -4.47 -27.95 -7.75
N LEU A 94 -5.05 -26.79 -7.58
CA LEU A 94 -4.36 -25.58 -7.11
C LEU A 94 -4.28 -25.52 -5.57
N GLY A 95 -5.04 -26.39 -4.92
CA GLY A 95 -5.23 -26.49 -3.49
C GLY A 95 -3.98 -26.81 -2.69
N ASN A 96 -3.00 -27.53 -3.24
CA ASN A 96 -1.90 -28.07 -2.44
C ASN A 96 -0.77 -27.09 -2.13
N LEU A 97 -0.69 -25.92 -2.81
CA LEU A 97 0.30 -24.87 -2.51
C LEU A 97 -0.33 -23.63 -1.84
N ILE A 98 -1.62 -23.39 -2.05
CA ILE A 98 -2.36 -22.29 -1.43
C ILE A 98 -3.17 -22.79 -0.21
N ASN A 99 -3.38 -24.08 -0.07
CA ASN A 99 -4.18 -24.72 1.00
C ASN A 99 -3.55 -24.72 2.39
N ASN A 100 -2.44 -24.01 2.58
CA ASN A 100 -2.07 -23.69 3.93
C ASN A 100 -2.85 -22.40 4.33
N LYS A 101 -3.98 -22.59 5.05
CA LYS A 101 -4.77 -21.50 5.69
C LYS A 101 -3.86 -20.45 6.35
N TYR A 102 -2.72 -20.89 6.82
CA TYR A 102 -1.62 -20.13 7.40
C TYR A 102 -1.00 -19.15 6.38
N THR A 103 -0.67 -19.61 5.18
CA THR A 103 -0.05 -18.77 4.12
C THR A 103 -1.02 -17.69 3.66
N LYS A 104 -2.32 -18.00 3.52
CA LYS A 104 -3.35 -17.02 3.14
C LYS A 104 -3.52 -15.94 4.22
N ASN A 105 -3.60 -16.34 5.49
CA ASN A 105 -3.73 -15.40 6.61
C ASN A 105 -2.48 -14.51 6.75
N MET A 106 -1.30 -15.08 6.56
CA MET A 106 -0.05 -14.33 6.58
C MET A 106 0.03 -13.30 5.45
N LEU A 107 -0.35 -13.67 4.23
CA LEU A 107 -0.37 -12.74 3.09
C LEU A 107 -1.38 -11.61 3.30
N ASN A 108 -2.55 -11.92 3.86
CA ASN A 108 -3.53 -10.89 4.21
C ASN A 108 -2.98 -9.95 5.28
N LEU A 109 -2.38 -10.47 6.33
CA LEU A 109 -1.72 -9.67 7.36
C LEU A 109 -0.63 -8.77 6.75
N LEU A 110 0.23 -9.33 5.90
CA LEU A 110 1.28 -8.57 5.21
C LEU A 110 0.71 -7.43 4.37
N LYS A 111 -0.36 -7.69 3.59
CA LYS A 111 -1.04 -6.65 2.81
C LYS A 111 -1.59 -5.54 3.69
N TYR A 112 -2.25 -5.87 4.81
CA TYR A 112 -2.78 -4.87 5.74
C TYR A 112 -1.68 -4.01 6.35
N VAL A 113 -0.56 -4.63 6.75
CA VAL A 113 0.60 -3.89 7.27
C VAL A 113 1.20 -2.99 6.19
N CYS A 114 1.33 -3.49 4.95
CA CYS A 114 1.79 -2.66 3.83
C CYS A 114 0.87 -1.47 3.56
N ILE A 115 -0.46 -1.65 3.59
CA ILE A 115 -1.44 -0.56 3.42
C ILE A 115 -1.27 0.50 4.52
N TYR A 116 -1.16 0.06 5.77
CA TYR A 116 -0.94 0.96 6.90
C TYR A 116 0.33 1.80 6.74
N LEU A 117 1.46 1.12 6.48
CA LEU A 117 2.75 1.78 6.30
C LEU A 117 2.75 2.71 5.06
N ALA A 118 2.14 2.28 3.96
CA ALA A 118 2.04 3.10 2.75
C ALA A 118 1.25 4.38 3.00
N LYS A 119 0.11 4.29 3.68
CA LYS A 119 -0.67 5.48 4.07
C LYS A 119 0.10 6.39 5.03
N MET A 120 0.81 5.83 6.00
CA MET A 120 1.67 6.59 6.90
C MET A 120 2.79 7.32 6.13
N ASN A 121 3.45 6.64 5.20
CA ASN A 121 4.53 7.22 4.39
C ASN A 121 4.06 8.43 3.58
N CYS A 122 2.79 8.46 3.12
CA CYS A 122 2.23 9.62 2.41
C CYS A 122 2.18 10.91 3.24
N HIS A 123 2.31 10.82 4.56
CA HIS A 123 2.35 11.98 5.47
C HIS A 123 3.79 12.41 5.83
N ASP A 124 4.80 11.72 5.33
CA ASP A 124 6.22 12.09 5.51
C ASP A 124 6.78 12.68 4.21
N TYR A 125 7.03 13.99 4.24
CA TYR A 125 7.52 14.71 3.06
C TYR A 125 8.87 14.19 2.55
N GLU A 126 9.80 13.83 3.44
CA GLU A 126 11.12 13.32 3.06
C GLU A 126 11.01 11.93 2.38
N LEU A 127 10.16 11.07 2.91
CA LEU A 127 9.88 9.77 2.28
C LEU A 127 9.25 9.94 0.91
N MET A 128 8.30 10.86 0.76
CA MET A 128 7.62 11.10 -0.52
C MET A 128 8.52 11.72 -1.61
N GLN A 129 9.71 12.21 -1.27
CA GLN A 129 10.71 12.61 -2.26
C GLN A 129 11.52 11.44 -2.83
N LYS A 130 11.43 10.27 -2.23
CA LYS A 130 12.12 9.06 -2.72
C LYS A 130 11.37 8.44 -3.91
N LYS A 131 12.07 7.64 -4.70
CA LYS A 131 11.44 6.87 -5.79
C LYS A 131 10.37 5.94 -5.21
N HIS A 132 9.20 5.90 -5.82
CA HIS A 132 8.10 5.05 -5.38
C HIS A 132 8.45 3.56 -5.35
N SER A 133 9.28 3.09 -6.29
CA SER A 133 9.81 1.72 -6.30
C SER A 133 10.68 1.40 -5.07
N LEU A 134 11.53 2.35 -4.63
CA LEU A 134 12.34 2.19 -3.43
C LEU A 134 11.46 2.20 -2.17
N LEU A 135 10.51 3.13 -2.10
CA LEU A 135 9.54 3.19 -0.99
C LEU A 135 8.74 1.90 -0.87
N ALA A 136 8.27 1.36 -1.98
CA ALA A 136 7.52 0.10 -2.02
C ALA A 136 8.36 -1.07 -1.49
N ALA A 137 9.58 -1.23 -2.00
CA ALA A 137 10.50 -2.28 -1.53
C ALA A 137 10.78 -2.17 -0.03
N SER A 138 11.09 -0.96 0.44
CA SER A 138 11.37 -0.70 1.85
C SER A 138 10.14 -0.90 2.75
N THR A 139 8.95 -0.56 2.25
CA THR A 139 7.68 -0.79 2.96
C THR A 139 7.40 -2.27 3.13
N ILE A 140 7.59 -3.08 2.08
CA ILE A 140 7.43 -4.53 2.14
C ILE A 140 8.45 -5.13 3.12
N PHE A 141 9.70 -4.70 3.07
CA PHE A 141 10.74 -5.18 3.98
C PHE A 141 10.36 -4.93 5.45
N VAL A 142 9.91 -3.72 5.80
CA VAL A 142 9.44 -3.41 7.16
C VAL A 142 8.20 -4.23 7.52
N ALA A 143 7.23 -4.34 6.60
CA ALA A 143 6.00 -5.08 6.84
C ALA A 143 6.26 -6.56 7.14
N ILE A 144 7.19 -7.20 6.43
CA ILE A 144 7.59 -8.59 6.72
C ILE A 144 8.24 -8.69 8.11
N LYS A 145 9.15 -7.78 8.45
CA LYS A 145 9.76 -7.78 9.79
C LYS A 145 8.73 -7.62 10.91
N ILE A 146 7.69 -6.82 10.69
CA ILE A 146 6.57 -6.71 11.63
C ILE A 146 5.78 -8.03 11.70
N CYS A 147 5.49 -8.66 10.56
CA CYS A 147 4.79 -9.94 10.52
C CYS A 147 5.59 -11.06 11.20
N GLU A 148 6.91 -11.11 11.04
CA GLU A 148 7.80 -12.03 11.74
C GLU A 148 7.67 -11.89 13.26
N GLN A 149 7.71 -10.67 13.76
CA GLN A 149 7.56 -10.41 15.19
C GLN A 149 6.17 -10.83 15.72
N ILE A 150 5.11 -10.59 14.94
CA ILE A 150 3.74 -10.96 15.30
C ILE A 150 3.59 -12.48 15.37
N ASN A 151 4.12 -13.21 14.39
CA ASN A 151 3.94 -14.64 14.23
C ASN A 151 5.04 -15.46 14.93
N LYS A 152 6.13 -14.83 15.35
CA LYS A 152 7.33 -15.47 15.93
C LYS A 152 7.98 -16.48 14.97
N GLU A 153 7.99 -16.16 13.69
CA GLU A 153 8.58 -16.98 12.63
C GLU A 153 9.44 -16.10 11.72
N ASP A 154 10.52 -16.66 11.22
CA ASP A 154 11.42 -15.98 10.29
C ASP A 154 10.95 -16.20 8.84
N TYR A 155 10.57 -15.13 8.15
CA TYR A 155 10.13 -15.16 6.75
C TYR A 155 11.16 -14.59 5.79
N ILE A 156 12.03 -13.71 6.29
CA ILE A 156 13.09 -13.11 5.47
C ILE A 156 14.26 -14.09 5.43
N ASN A 157 14.51 -14.60 4.24
CA ASN A 157 15.72 -15.33 3.90
C ASN A 157 16.45 -14.59 2.78
N ASP A 158 17.66 -15.04 2.48
CA ASP A 158 18.48 -14.46 1.42
C ASP A 158 17.75 -14.42 0.07
N TYR A 159 16.98 -15.46 -0.23
CA TYR A 159 16.17 -15.53 -1.46
C TYR A 159 15.16 -14.38 -1.57
N PHE A 160 14.47 -14.06 -0.48
CA PHE A 160 13.51 -12.96 -0.44
C PHE A 160 14.21 -11.62 -0.67
N THR A 161 15.30 -11.38 0.04
CA THR A 161 16.08 -10.15 -0.03
C THR A 161 16.64 -9.96 -1.43
N ASP A 162 17.27 -10.97 -2.00
CA ASP A 162 17.82 -10.95 -3.36
C ASP A 162 16.74 -10.67 -4.40
N LYS A 163 15.58 -11.27 -4.24
CA LYS A 163 14.47 -11.09 -5.17
C LYS A 163 13.90 -9.69 -5.09
N LEU A 164 13.71 -9.16 -3.89
CA LEU A 164 13.23 -7.80 -3.68
C LEU A 164 14.22 -6.78 -4.27
N ASN A 165 15.51 -6.98 -4.09
CA ASN A 165 16.57 -6.14 -4.66
C ASN A 165 16.53 -6.16 -6.21
N LYS A 166 16.39 -7.34 -6.81
CA LYS A 166 16.30 -7.50 -8.27
C LYS A 166 15.05 -6.86 -8.85
N LEU A 167 13.90 -7.06 -8.23
CA LEU A 167 12.63 -6.50 -8.70
C LEU A 167 12.59 -4.98 -8.58
N SER A 168 13.09 -4.44 -7.49
CA SER A 168 13.07 -2.99 -7.25
C SER A 168 14.16 -2.23 -7.99
N ASN A 169 15.21 -2.93 -8.43
CA ASN A 169 16.44 -2.35 -9.00
C ASN A 169 17.09 -1.31 -8.07
N HIS A 170 17.09 -1.62 -6.77
CA HIS A 170 17.74 -0.82 -5.73
C HIS A 170 18.72 -1.67 -4.94
N SER A 171 19.76 -1.02 -4.38
CA SER A 171 20.71 -1.70 -3.51
C SER A 171 20.05 -2.07 -2.17
N GLU A 172 20.49 -3.16 -1.58
CA GLU A 172 20.05 -3.58 -0.24
C GLU A 172 20.26 -2.46 0.79
N ASN A 173 21.39 -1.76 0.73
CA ASN A 173 21.69 -0.65 1.62
C ASN A 173 20.67 0.50 1.50
N ASP A 174 20.21 0.83 0.28
CA ASP A 174 19.20 1.87 0.08
C ASP A 174 17.85 1.44 0.64
N ILE A 175 17.48 0.16 0.44
CA ILE A 175 16.25 -0.41 0.99
C ILE A 175 16.29 -0.39 2.51
N ILE A 176 17.36 -0.88 3.13
CA ILE A 176 17.52 -0.92 4.59
C ILE A 176 17.50 0.50 5.19
N LYS A 177 18.24 1.44 4.60
CA LYS A 177 18.27 2.82 5.07
C LYS A 177 16.88 3.48 5.03
N THR A 178 16.14 3.23 3.96
CA THR A 178 14.77 3.75 3.83
C THR A 178 13.81 3.03 4.78
N ALA A 179 13.97 1.72 4.95
CA ALA A 179 13.21 0.90 5.90
C ALA A 179 13.41 1.38 7.35
N GLN A 180 14.61 1.74 7.74
CA GLN A 180 14.89 2.32 9.06
C GLN A 180 14.12 3.62 9.30
N GLN A 181 14.02 4.50 8.29
CA GLN A 181 13.22 5.72 8.39
C GLN A 181 11.72 5.42 8.52
N ILE A 182 11.21 4.45 7.75
CA ILE A 182 9.80 4.00 7.84
C ILE A 182 9.52 3.41 9.23
N LEU A 183 10.41 2.56 9.73
CA LEU A 183 10.27 1.95 11.06
C LEU A 183 10.30 2.99 12.17
N TYR A 184 11.22 3.96 12.09
CA TYR A 184 11.28 5.08 13.03
C TYR A 184 9.96 5.86 13.05
N ASN A 185 9.38 6.14 11.87
CA ASN A 185 8.09 6.82 11.77
C ASN A 185 6.96 6.00 12.39
N ALA A 186 6.95 4.68 12.18
CA ALA A 186 5.94 3.79 12.75
C ALA A 186 6.04 3.73 14.28
N GLN A 187 7.25 3.67 14.83
CA GLN A 187 7.49 3.64 16.27
C GLN A 187 7.12 4.97 16.95
N ASN A 188 7.34 6.09 16.26
CA ASN A 188 7.06 7.44 16.77
C ASN A 188 5.76 8.03 16.19
N PHE A 189 4.81 7.17 15.79
CA PHE A 189 3.61 7.58 15.07
C PHE A 189 2.82 8.66 15.83
N ASP A 190 2.55 8.45 17.11
CA ASP A 190 1.69 9.33 17.90
C ASP A 190 2.30 10.73 18.14
N THR A 191 3.62 10.83 18.14
CA THR A 191 4.34 12.10 18.31
C THR A 191 4.55 12.82 16.97
N LYS A 192 4.83 12.07 15.90
CA LYS A 192 5.16 12.63 14.59
C LYS A 192 3.92 12.98 13.76
N PHE A 193 2.86 12.19 13.86
CA PHE A 193 1.65 12.31 13.06
C PHE A 193 0.42 12.63 13.92
N ASN A 194 0.52 13.67 14.74
CA ASN A 194 -0.58 14.15 15.54
C ASN A 194 -1.80 14.49 14.65
N GLY A 195 -2.97 13.94 15.00
CA GLY A 195 -4.20 14.08 14.20
C GLY A 195 -4.49 12.94 13.23
N LEU A 196 -3.61 11.93 13.09
CA LEU A 196 -3.84 10.74 12.28
C LEU A 196 -4.26 9.50 13.11
N GLU A 197 -4.79 9.70 14.29
CA GLU A 197 -5.18 8.62 15.22
C GLU A 197 -6.15 7.61 14.60
N ASN A 198 -7.05 8.08 13.72
CA ASN A 198 -7.99 7.21 13.02
C ASN A 198 -7.29 6.23 12.07
N LEU A 199 -6.18 6.63 11.45
CA LEU A 199 -5.40 5.74 10.59
C LEU A 199 -4.89 4.53 11.40
N LYS A 200 -4.32 4.80 12.58
CA LYS A 200 -3.82 3.76 13.49
C LYS A 200 -4.94 2.83 13.96
N LYS A 201 -6.08 3.40 14.42
CA LYS A 201 -7.22 2.63 14.94
C LYS A 201 -7.79 1.68 13.90
N VAL A 202 -8.07 2.16 12.68
CA VAL A 202 -8.69 1.36 11.61
C VAL A 202 -7.80 0.18 11.23
N HIS A 203 -6.49 0.40 11.00
CA HIS A 203 -5.60 -0.65 10.56
C HIS A 203 -5.14 -1.58 11.68
N PHE A 204 -5.00 -1.06 12.90
CA PHE A 204 -4.60 -1.87 14.05
C PHE A 204 -5.69 -2.87 14.46
N ASN A 205 -6.95 -2.46 14.43
CA ASN A 205 -8.07 -3.37 14.70
C ASN A 205 -8.13 -4.50 13.66
N ALA A 206 -7.98 -4.20 12.37
CA ALA A 206 -7.93 -5.22 11.33
C ALA A 206 -6.76 -6.21 11.51
N ILE A 207 -5.58 -5.73 11.94
CA ILE A 207 -4.42 -6.58 12.26
C ILE A 207 -4.71 -7.47 13.47
N LEU A 208 -5.38 -6.97 14.50
CA LEU A 208 -5.75 -7.75 15.68
C LEU A 208 -6.79 -8.83 15.35
N GLU A 209 -7.82 -8.50 14.57
CA GLU A 209 -8.83 -9.46 14.12
C GLU A 209 -8.20 -10.62 13.34
N LEU A 210 -7.25 -10.36 12.46
CA LEU A 210 -6.51 -11.40 11.73
C LEU A 210 -5.64 -12.28 12.63
N LYS A 211 -5.23 -11.78 13.80
CA LYS A 211 -4.46 -12.54 14.78
C LYS A 211 -5.33 -13.48 15.64
N GLU A 212 -6.58 -13.09 15.92
CA GLU A 212 -7.52 -13.87 16.73
C GLU A 212 -8.16 -15.03 15.96
N THR A 213 -8.14 -15.01 14.64
CA THR A 213 -8.66 -16.08 13.76
C THR A 213 -7.73 -17.29 13.65
N LYS A 214 -6.67 -17.38 14.45
CA LYS A 214 -5.81 -18.54 14.66
C LYS A 214 -6.35 -19.42 15.77
#